data_cfd1ec8313e0bd7d604abbdc6e5a3a86
#
_entry.id   cfd1ec8313e0bd7d604abbdc6e5a3a86
#
_cell.length_a   1.000
_cell.length_b   1.000
_cell.length_c   1.000
_cell.angle_alpha   90.00
_cell.angle_beta   90.00
_cell.angle_gamma   90.00
#
_symmetry.space_group_name_H-M   'P 1'
#
loop_
_entity.id
_entity.type
_entity.pdbx_description
1 polymer ?
#
loop_
_entity_poly.entity_id
_entity_poly.type
_entity_poly.pdbx_seq_one_letter_code
_entity_poly.pdbx_strand_id
1 'polypeptide(L)'
;LQDHLQLRITYRLNKPISFNDQYHSYLEKIKIGMEYYIKRSGPMAYPTAQVGLFTRSSPLIDTPDIQYHFSNYTIDEKTGLPDKFPGMTFSVCHLRPQSRGEILLRSTDADQHPRIIPNYLSTAEDCRVAIEEIRLTRKIAATEPLASVVDAELDPGPDVLTDEQCLDFARSN
;
A
#
# COMPACT_ATOMS: atom_id res chain seq x y z
N LEU A 1 -18.72 11.19 7.01
CA LEU A 1 -17.34 10.84 6.65
C LEU A 1 -17.33 9.95 5.41
N GLN A 2 -16.46 10.23 4.48
CA GLN A 2 -16.10 9.37 3.35
C GLN A 2 -14.57 9.33 3.29
N ASP A 3 -14.00 8.15 3.33
CA ASP A 3 -12.56 7.97 3.48
C ASP A 3 -12.08 6.81 2.61
N HIS A 4 -10.79 6.80 2.27
CA HIS A 4 -10.17 5.75 1.48
C HIS A 4 -9.63 4.65 2.39
N LEU A 5 -10.18 3.44 2.28
CA LEU A 5 -9.51 2.25 2.81
C LEU A 5 -8.30 1.97 1.91
N GLN A 6 -7.12 1.92 2.50
CA GLN A 6 -5.89 1.65 1.77
C GLN A 6 -5.39 0.24 2.07
N LEU A 7 -5.45 -0.66 1.11
CA LEU A 7 -4.90 -2.01 1.23
C LEU A 7 -3.40 -1.99 0.91
N ARG A 8 -2.60 -2.66 1.73
CA ARG A 8 -1.16 -2.81 1.51
C ARG A 8 -0.85 -4.23 1.10
N ILE A 9 -0.39 -4.39 -0.13
CA ILE A 9 -0.03 -5.69 -0.71
C ILE A 9 1.49 -5.68 -0.88
N THR A 10 2.17 -6.61 -0.22
CA THR A 10 3.62 -6.61 -0.09
C THR A 10 4.26 -7.81 -0.75
N TYR A 11 5.42 -7.58 -1.35
CA TYR A 11 6.20 -8.61 -2.04
C TYR A 11 7.64 -8.61 -1.57
N ARG A 12 8.19 -9.81 -1.41
CA ARG A 12 9.63 -10.02 -1.32
C ARG A 12 10.23 -10.00 -2.73
N LEU A 13 11.42 -9.45 -2.84
CA LEU A 13 12.17 -9.42 -4.09
C LEU A 13 13.35 -10.40 -4.04
N ASN A 14 13.74 -10.93 -5.21
CA ASN A 14 14.87 -11.84 -5.37
C ASN A 14 16.20 -11.11 -5.64
N LYS A 15 16.19 -9.76 -5.69
CA LYS A 15 17.36 -8.92 -5.94
C LYS A 15 17.41 -7.76 -4.93
N PRO A 16 18.62 -7.33 -4.52
CA PRO A 16 18.81 -6.23 -3.57
C PRO A 16 18.65 -4.87 -4.27
N ILE A 17 17.44 -4.56 -4.74
CA ILE A 17 17.11 -3.34 -5.48
C ILE A 17 16.15 -2.43 -4.72
N SER A 18 15.80 -2.79 -3.50
CA SER A 18 14.89 -2.02 -2.66
C SER A 18 15.61 -1.07 -1.70
N PHE A 19 14.86 -0.12 -1.15
CA PHE A 19 15.37 0.75 -0.09
C PHE A 19 15.71 -0.03 1.18
N ASN A 20 15.08 -1.17 1.43
CA ASN A 20 15.38 -2.04 2.58
C ASN A 20 16.86 -2.40 2.63
N ASP A 21 17.45 -2.76 1.49
CA ASP A 21 18.87 -3.14 1.38
C ASP A 21 19.80 -1.99 1.74
N GLN A 22 19.44 -0.80 1.28
CA GLN A 22 20.21 0.42 1.56
C GLN A 22 20.09 0.84 3.02
N TYR A 23 18.89 0.70 3.61
CA TYR A 23 18.63 1.11 4.98
C TYR A 23 19.43 0.32 6.01
N HIS A 24 19.72 -0.95 5.79
CA HIS A 24 20.46 -1.80 6.72
C HIS A 24 21.99 -1.72 6.56
N SER A 25 22.49 -0.99 5.56
CA SER A 25 23.92 -0.79 5.32
C SER A 25 24.40 0.57 5.84
N TYR A 26 25.37 0.59 6.76
CA TYR A 26 25.98 1.84 7.25
C TYR A 26 26.65 2.64 6.12
N LEU A 27 27.33 1.96 5.21
CA LEU A 27 28.00 2.61 4.08
C LEU A 27 26.98 3.24 3.13
N GLU A 28 25.88 2.57 2.84
CA GLU A 28 24.83 3.12 1.99
C GLU A 28 24.13 4.32 2.67
N LYS A 29 23.90 4.29 3.97
CA LYS A 29 23.35 5.45 4.70
C LYS A 29 24.27 6.68 4.58
N ILE A 30 25.58 6.50 4.70
CA ILE A 30 26.55 7.59 4.53
C ILE A 30 26.51 8.11 3.09
N LYS A 31 26.51 7.23 2.08
CA LYS A 31 26.43 7.61 0.67
C LYS A 31 25.15 8.39 0.37
N ILE A 32 23.99 7.90 0.82
CA ILE A 32 22.69 8.56 0.67
C ILE A 32 22.72 9.96 1.30
N GLY A 33 23.26 10.08 2.52
CA GLY A 33 23.38 11.36 3.20
C GLY A 33 24.29 12.34 2.45
N MET A 34 25.44 11.87 1.96
CA MET A 34 26.38 12.67 1.17
C MET A 34 25.78 13.08 -0.19
N GLU A 35 25.12 12.16 -0.86
CA GLU A 35 24.45 12.45 -2.14
C GLU A 35 23.39 13.54 -1.96
N TYR A 36 22.56 13.42 -0.94
CA TYR A 36 21.56 14.45 -0.65
C TYR A 36 22.20 15.80 -0.28
N TYR A 37 23.24 15.78 0.56
CA TYR A 37 23.91 17.03 0.99
C TYR A 37 24.55 17.77 -0.19
N ILE A 38 25.23 17.04 -1.07
CA ILE A 38 26.03 17.62 -2.17
C ILE A 38 25.17 17.90 -3.40
N LYS A 39 24.31 16.92 -3.80
CA LYS A 39 23.58 16.94 -5.09
C LYS A 39 22.08 17.23 -4.96
N ARG A 40 21.53 17.22 -3.75
CA ARG A 40 20.08 17.28 -3.49
C ARG A 40 19.31 16.21 -4.27
N SER A 41 19.88 15.02 -4.40
CA SER A 41 19.34 13.86 -5.10
C SER A 41 19.40 12.60 -4.23
N GLY A 42 18.95 11.47 -4.79
CA GLY A 42 18.94 10.18 -4.11
C GLY A 42 17.71 9.97 -3.20
N PRO A 43 17.67 8.88 -2.44
CA PRO A 43 16.51 8.44 -1.67
C PRO A 43 15.94 9.48 -0.69
N MET A 44 16.76 10.38 -0.17
CA MET A 44 16.28 11.46 0.71
C MET A 44 15.59 12.62 -0.05
N ALA A 45 15.67 12.65 -1.37
CA ALA A 45 15.01 13.65 -2.21
C ALA A 45 13.69 13.17 -2.81
N TYR A 46 13.35 11.89 -2.67
CA TYR A 46 12.15 11.30 -3.26
C TYR A 46 11.00 11.22 -2.26
N PRO A 47 9.75 11.30 -2.73
CA PRO A 47 8.60 10.97 -1.89
C PRO A 47 8.62 9.47 -1.54
N THR A 48 7.95 9.13 -0.46
CA THR A 48 7.82 7.74 0.04
C THR A 48 7.22 6.81 -1.02
N ALA A 49 6.19 7.27 -1.73
CA ALA A 49 5.61 6.60 -2.88
C ALA A 49 6.11 7.28 -4.16
N GLN A 50 6.92 6.56 -4.92
CA GLN A 50 7.63 7.13 -6.09
C GLN A 50 6.82 7.03 -7.38
N VAL A 51 5.89 6.08 -7.45
CA VAL A 51 5.06 5.84 -8.64
C VAL A 51 3.59 5.81 -8.22
N GLY A 52 2.77 6.51 -8.98
CA GLY A 52 1.31 6.48 -8.88
C GLY A 52 0.71 5.85 -10.14
N LEU A 53 -0.36 5.07 -9.98
CA LEU A 53 -1.14 4.52 -11.08
C LEU A 53 -2.63 4.75 -10.78
N PHE A 54 -3.36 5.22 -11.78
CA PHE A 54 -4.82 5.29 -11.76
C PHE A 54 -5.39 4.31 -12.77
N THR A 55 -6.30 3.45 -12.35
CA THR A 55 -6.88 2.42 -13.20
C THR A 55 -8.35 2.16 -12.84
N ARG A 56 -8.99 1.26 -13.58
CA ARG A 56 -10.40 0.93 -13.40
C ARG A 56 -10.54 -0.46 -12.81
N SER A 57 -11.45 -0.60 -11.82
CA SER A 57 -11.80 -1.90 -11.24
C SER A 57 -12.59 -2.79 -12.21
N SER A 58 -13.16 -2.20 -13.26
CA SER A 58 -13.92 -2.92 -14.30
C SER A 58 -13.83 -2.18 -15.64
N PRO A 59 -13.85 -2.90 -16.77
CA PRO A 59 -13.95 -2.29 -18.10
C PRO A 59 -15.23 -1.47 -18.31
N LEU A 60 -16.25 -1.71 -17.51
CA LEU A 60 -17.56 -1.02 -17.58
C LEU A 60 -17.56 0.35 -16.90
N ILE A 61 -16.50 0.72 -16.22
CA ILE A 61 -16.36 2.01 -15.53
C ILE A 61 -15.66 3.01 -16.45
N ASP A 62 -16.29 4.17 -16.67
CA ASP A 62 -15.79 5.17 -17.62
C ASP A 62 -14.51 5.84 -17.19
N THR A 63 -14.33 6.08 -15.89
CA THR A 63 -13.17 6.79 -15.34
C THR A 63 -12.46 5.95 -14.28
N PRO A 64 -11.14 6.10 -14.09
CA PRO A 64 -10.41 5.40 -13.05
C PRO A 64 -11.05 5.56 -11.67
N ASP A 65 -11.18 4.46 -10.95
CA ASP A 65 -11.76 4.36 -9.61
C ASP A 65 -10.83 3.72 -8.59
N ILE A 66 -9.63 3.28 -9.03
CA ILE A 66 -8.57 2.73 -8.18
C ILE A 66 -7.32 3.57 -8.33
N GLN A 67 -6.66 3.86 -7.21
CA GLN A 67 -5.36 4.51 -7.15
C GLN A 67 -4.34 3.60 -6.47
N TYR A 68 -3.16 3.52 -7.04
CA TYR A 68 -1.99 2.88 -6.46
C TYR A 68 -0.93 3.91 -6.07
N HIS A 69 -0.32 3.66 -4.93
CA HIS A 69 0.96 4.22 -4.52
C HIS A 69 1.96 3.08 -4.43
N PHE A 70 3.02 3.16 -5.21
CA PHE A 70 4.08 2.15 -5.19
C PHE A 70 5.28 2.65 -4.39
N SER A 71 5.74 1.82 -3.46
CA SER A 71 6.94 2.04 -2.65
C SER A 71 7.92 0.89 -2.83
N ASN A 72 9.18 1.21 -3.06
CA ASN A 72 10.23 0.21 -3.23
C ASN A 72 10.83 -0.27 -1.89
N TYR A 73 9.99 -0.44 -0.88
CA TYR A 73 10.34 -0.99 0.43
C TYR A 73 9.15 -1.66 1.08
N THR A 74 9.43 -2.49 2.08
CA THR A 74 8.46 -3.04 3.03
C THR A 74 8.84 -2.67 4.45
N ILE A 75 7.88 -2.69 5.37
CA ILE A 75 8.07 -2.33 6.78
C ILE A 75 7.63 -3.51 7.64
N ASP A 76 8.47 -3.89 8.58
CA ASP A 76 8.12 -4.79 9.67
C ASP A 76 7.10 -4.10 10.60
N GLU A 77 5.90 -4.62 10.68
CA GLU A 77 4.80 -4.03 11.46
C GLU A 77 5.09 -3.95 12.96
N LYS A 78 5.92 -4.84 13.49
CA LYS A 78 6.26 -4.88 14.92
C LYS A 78 7.24 -3.78 15.32
N THR A 79 8.17 -3.47 14.42
CA THR A 79 9.25 -2.51 14.70
C THR A 79 9.01 -1.15 14.05
N GLY A 80 8.14 -1.07 13.04
CA GLY A 80 7.92 0.12 12.21
C GLY A 80 9.14 0.49 11.34
N LEU A 81 10.12 -0.39 11.21
CA LEU A 81 11.35 -0.19 10.45
C LEU A 81 11.31 -1.00 9.14
N PRO A 82 12.10 -0.60 8.12
CA PRO A 82 12.24 -1.40 6.91
C PRO A 82 12.68 -2.83 7.22
N ASP A 83 12.09 -3.80 6.53
CA ASP A 83 12.44 -5.21 6.64
C ASP A 83 13.91 -5.48 6.29
N LYS A 84 14.45 -6.59 6.79
CA LYS A 84 15.84 -7.01 6.54
C LYS A 84 16.04 -7.75 5.22
N PHE A 85 15.04 -7.82 4.40
CA PHE A 85 15.07 -8.43 3.06
C PHE A 85 14.59 -7.42 2.01
N PRO A 86 14.96 -7.59 0.74
CA PRO A 86 14.46 -6.75 -0.33
C PRO A 86 12.93 -6.87 -0.46
N GLY A 87 12.24 -5.73 -0.55
CA GLY A 87 10.79 -5.74 -0.64
C GLY A 87 10.21 -4.55 -1.37
N MET A 88 8.95 -4.67 -1.78
CA MET A 88 8.14 -3.60 -2.36
C MET A 88 6.71 -3.66 -1.85
N THR A 89 6.05 -2.52 -1.83
CA THR A 89 4.66 -2.37 -1.36
C THR A 89 3.82 -1.69 -2.42
N PHE A 90 2.68 -2.28 -2.75
CA PHE A 90 1.57 -1.61 -3.42
C PHE A 90 0.56 -1.19 -2.37
N SER A 91 0.37 0.12 -2.23
CA SER A 91 -0.73 0.67 -1.43
C SER A 91 -1.83 1.07 -2.40
N VAL A 92 -2.97 0.41 -2.33
CA VAL A 92 -4.08 0.59 -3.26
C VAL A 92 -5.34 1.04 -2.54
N CYS A 93 -6.11 1.94 -3.13
CA CYS A 93 -7.36 2.39 -2.57
C CYS A 93 -8.44 2.69 -3.63
N HIS A 94 -9.69 2.44 -3.25
CA HIS A 94 -10.87 2.85 -4.02
C HIS A 94 -11.08 4.36 -3.91
N LEU A 95 -11.11 5.06 -5.06
CA LEU A 95 -11.21 6.53 -5.12
C LEU A 95 -12.61 7.07 -4.80
N ARG A 96 -13.63 6.27 -4.98
CA ARG A 96 -15.05 6.66 -4.85
C ARG A 96 -15.86 5.68 -4.00
N PRO A 97 -15.42 5.43 -2.73
CA PRO A 97 -16.14 4.48 -1.89
C PRO A 97 -17.58 4.96 -1.63
N GLN A 98 -18.49 4.00 -1.62
CA GLN A 98 -19.91 4.24 -1.33
C GLN A 98 -20.21 4.15 0.17
N SER A 99 -19.39 3.47 0.94
CA SER A 99 -19.47 3.39 2.40
C SER A 99 -19.45 4.78 3.03
N ARG A 100 -20.25 4.96 4.06
CA ARG A 100 -20.35 6.23 4.80
C ARG A 100 -20.13 5.97 6.27
N GLY A 101 -19.17 6.71 6.82
CA GLY A 101 -18.90 6.77 8.24
C GLY A 101 -19.33 8.11 8.85
N GLU A 102 -19.01 8.28 10.10
CA GLU A 102 -19.32 9.48 10.88
C GLU A 102 -18.19 9.91 11.79
N ILE A 103 -18.19 11.18 12.16
CA ILE A 103 -17.29 11.74 13.16
C ILE A 103 -18.17 12.37 14.23
N LEU A 104 -18.05 11.90 15.46
CA LEU A 104 -18.88 12.29 16.59
C LEU A 104 -18.04 12.93 17.69
N LEU A 105 -18.56 13.94 18.36
CA LEU A 105 -17.95 14.44 19.58
C LEU A 105 -18.04 13.35 20.65
N ARG A 106 -16.95 13.16 21.38
CA ARG A 106 -16.88 12.20 22.50
C ARG A 106 -17.32 12.83 23.82
N SER A 107 -17.05 14.12 23.98
CA SER A 107 -17.43 14.92 25.16
C SER A 107 -17.44 16.43 24.82
N THR A 108 -17.68 17.28 25.82
CA THR A 108 -17.57 18.73 25.70
C THR A 108 -16.15 19.25 25.92
N ASP A 109 -15.21 18.39 26.24
CA ASP A 109 -13.79 18.69 26.37
C ASP A 109 -13.15 18.79 24.98
N ALA A 110 -12.63 19.99 24.64
CA ALA A 110 -12.04 20.28 23.34
C ALA A 110 -10.73 19.53 23.07
N ASP A 111 -10.03 19.09 24.13
CA ASP A 111 -8.78 18.34 24.01
C ASP A 111 -9.02 16.83 23.78
N GLN A 112 -10.25 16.39 23.90
CA GLN A 112 -10.61 15.00 23.67
C GLN A 112 -10.83 14.70 22.19
N HIS A 113 -10.05 13.77 21.63
CA HIS A 113 -10.19 13.36 20.22
C HIS A 113 -11.61 12.86 19.90
N PRO A 114 -12.16 13.20 18.74
CA PRO A 114 -13.48 12.74 18.32
C PRO A 114 -13.51 11.22 18.14
N ARG A 115 -14.70 10.65 18.18
CA ARG A 115 -14.95 9.27 17.79
C ARG A 115 -15.06 9.24 16.27
N ILE A 116 -14.13 8.59 15.60
CA ILE A 116 -14.09 8.43 14.15
C ILE A 116 -14.56 7.01 13.83
N ILE A 117 -15.61 6.88 13.02
CA ILE A 117 -16.20 5.62 12.60
C ILE A 117 -16.19 5.62 11.08
N PRO A 118 -15.17 5.04 10.42
CA PRO A 118 -15.06 5.05 8.95
C PRO A 118 -16.17 4.23 8.27
N ASN A 119 -16.57 3.11 8.88
CA ASN A 119 -17.55 2.17 8.36
C ASN A 119 -17.18 1.62 6.98
N TYR A 120 -15.89 1.28 6.79
CA TYR A 120 -15.36 0.72 5.55
C TYR A 120 -16.09 -0.57 5.15
N LEU A 121 -16.10 -0.85 3.84
CA LEU A 121 -16.64 -2.09 3.26
C LEU A 121 -18.09 -2.39 3.67
N SER A 122 -18.87 -1.35 3.96
CA SER A 122 -20.28 -1.50 4.34
C SER A 122 -21.22 -1.69 3.15
N THR A 123 -20.72 -1.49 1.92
CA THR A 123 -21.48 -1.69 0.69
C THR A 123 -20.94 -2.85 -0.13
N ALA A 124 -21.80 -3.50 -0.91
CA ALA A 124 -21.38 -4.59 -1.80
C ALA A 124 -20.40 -4.11 -2.88
N GLU A 125 -20.52 -2.87 -3.34
CA GLU A 125 -19.62 -2.30 -4.34
C GLU A 125 -18.22 -2.09 -3.77
N ASP A 126 -18.06 -1.54 -2.57
CA ASP A 126 -16.76 -1.35 -1.95
C ASP A 126 -16.09 -2.71 -1.68
N CYS A 127 -16.85 -3.72 -1.27
CA CYS A 127 -16.36 -5.09 -1.13
C CYS A 127 -15.85 -5.66 -2.46
N ARG A 128 -16.63 -5.48 -3.54
CA ARG A 128 -16.23 -5.93 -4.89
C ARG A 128 -14.95 -5.26 -5.34
N VAL A 129 -14.84 -3.94 -5.17
CA VAL A 129 -13.63 -3.20 -5.57
C VAL A 129 -12.42 -3.64 -4.77
N ALA A 130 -12.54 -3.85 -3.46
CA ALA A 130 -11.43 -4.33 -2.62
C ALA A 130 -10.89 -5.70 -3.09
N ILE A 131 -11.76 -6.62 -3.51
CA ILE A 131 -11.35 -7.89 -4.10
C ILE A 131 -10.59 -7.66 -5.42
N GLU A 132 -11.10 -6.79 -6.29
CA GLU A 132 -10.47 -6.48 -7.57
C GLU A 132 -9.12 -5.75 -7.40
N GLU A 133 -8.96 -4.94 -6.36
CA GLU A 133 -7.68 -4.31 -6.00
C GLU A 133 -6.58 -5.36 -5.75
N ILE A 134 -6.89 -6.41 -4.98
CA ILE A 134 -5.95 -7.51 -4.71
C ILE A 134 -5.63 -8.27 -6.00
N ARG A 135 -6.64 -8.64 -6.78
CA ARG A 135 -6.48 -9.37 -8.04
C ARG A 135 -5.66 -8.59 -9.06
N LEU A 136 -5.95 -7.31 -9.20
CA LEU A 136 -5.25 -6.44 -10.14
C LEU A 136 -3.80 -6.23 -9.72
N THR A 137 -3.52 -6.08 -8.43
CA THR A 137 -2.16 -5.99 -7.89
C THR A 137 -1.34 -7.24 -8.24
N ARG A 138 -1.91 -8.42 -8.05
CA ARG A 138 -1.28 -9.69 -8.44
C ARG A 138 -1.00 -9.76 -9.93
N LYS A 139 -1.94 -9.31 -10.76
CA LYS A 139 -1.76 -9.24 -12.21
C LYS A 139 -0.62 -8.29 -12.59
N ILE A 140 -0.51 -7.14 -11.94
CA ILE A 140 0.59 -6.18 -12.16
C ILE A 140 1.93 -6.82 -11.74
N ALA A 141 2.00 -7.41 -10.56
CA ALA A 141 3.21 -8.05 -10.05
C ALA A 141 3.69 -9.23 -10.92
N ALA A 142 2.76 -9.95 -11.56
CA ALA A 142 3.02 -11.05 -12.48
C ALA A 142 3.40 -10.61 -13.91
N THR A 143 3.46 -9.31 -14.20
CA THR A 143 3.78 -8.77 -15.52
C THR A 143 5.24 -8.32 -15.58
N GLU A 144 5.95 -8.61 -16.67
CA GLU A 144 7.32 -8.12 -16.86
C GLU A 144 7.36 -6.57 -16.96
N PRO A 145 8.36 -5.93 -16.37
CA PRO A 145 9.58 -6.52 -15.79
C PRO A 145 9.48 -6.93 -14.31
N LEU A 146 8.34 -6.67 -13.62
CA LEU A 146 8.20 -6.95 -12.18
C LEU A 146 8.29 -8.44 -11.88
N ALA A 147 7.67 -9.29 -12.69
CA ALA A 147 7.70 -10.74 -12.53
C ALA A 147 9.12 -11.31 -12.40
N SER A 148 10.11 -10.71 -13.10
CA SER A 148 11.50 -11.15 -13.04
C SER A 148 12.21 -10.85 -11.72
N VAL A 149 11.66 -9.98 -10.89
CA VAL A 149 12.26 -9.56 -9.62
C VAL A 149 11.43 -9.93 -8.40
N VAL A 150 10.17 -10.32 -8.57
CA VAL A 150 9.31 -10.82 -7.50
C VAL A 150 9.74 -12.24 -7.09
N ASP A 151 9.93 -12.47 -5.80
CA ASP A 151 10.21 -13.76 -5.19
C ASP A 151 8.93 -14.39 -4.62
N ALA A 152 8.24 -13.65 -3.75
CA ALA A 152 7.03 -14.12 -3.08
C ALA A 152 6.10 -12.96 -2.70
N GLU A 153 4.80 -13.21 -2.74
CA GLU A 153 3.80 -12.36 -2.09
C GLU A 153 3.84 -12.62 -0.58
N LEU A 154 3.91 -11.57 0.23
CA LEU A 154 3.93 -11.64 1.69
C LEU A 154 2.54 -11.37 2.26
N ASP A 155 1.92 -10.27 1.83
CA ASP A 155 0.57 -9.86 2.21
C ASP A 155 -0.27 -9.60 0.96
N PRO A 156 -1.46 -10.16 0.92
CA PRO A 156 -2.14 -11.07 1.84
C PRO A 156 -1.53 -12.48 1.90
N GLY A 157 -0.61 -12.81 1.02
CA GLY A 157 -0.01 -14.13 0.90
C GLY A 157 -0.69 -15.03 -0.13
N PRO A 158 0.03 -16.05 -0.65
CA PRO A 158 -0.42 -16.87 -1.77
C PRO A 158 -1.64 -17.76 -1.45
N ASP A 159 -1.97 -17.96 -0.17
CA ASP A 159 -3.08 -18.81 0.27
C ASP A 159 -4.43 -18.05 0.28
N VAL A 160 -4.43 -16.74 0.13
CA VAL A 160 -5.64 -15.91 0.03
C VAL A 160 -6.15 -15.92 -1.41
N LEU A 161 -7.04 -16.87 -1.74
CA LEU A 161 -7.47 -17.14 -3.11
C LEU A 161 -8.95 -16.80 -3.37
N THR A 162 -9.82 -17.02 -2.38
CA THR A 162 -11.26 -16.79 -2.53
C THR A 162 -11.65 -15.35 -2.26
N ASP A 163 -12.82 -14.95 -2.76
CA ASP A 163 -13.38 -13.61 -2.51
C ASP A 163 -13.57 -13.34 -1.01
N GLU A 164 -14.02 -14.35 -0.28
CA GLU A 164 -14.19 -14.26 1.18
C GLU A 164 -12.85 -14.01 1.88
N GLN A 165 -11.81 -14.75 1.52
CA GLN A 165 -10.46 -14.57 2.07
C GLN A 165 -9.89 -13.18 1.72
N CYS A 166 -10.11 -12.70 0.49
CA CYS A 166 -9.70 -11.36 0.09
C CYS A 166 -10.42 -10.28 0.92
N LEU A 167 -11.71 -10.45 1.19
CA LEU A 167 -12.48 -9.52 2.03
C LEU A 167 -12.04 -9.57 3.49
N ASP A 168 -11.73 -10.75 4.02
CA ASP A 168 -11.24 -10.88 5.39
C ASP A 168 -9.88 -10.20 5.56
N PHE A 169 -8.99 -10.34 4.57
CA PHE A 169 -7.76 -9.56 4.53
C PHE A 169 -8.04 -8.05 4.49
N ALA A 170 -8.94 -7.59 3.61
CA ALA A 170 -9.28 -6.18 3.50
C ALA A 170 -9.90 -5.60 4.78
N ARG A 171 -10.61 -6.41 5.58
CA ARG A 171 -11.19 -6.02 6.88
C ARG A 171 -10.18 -5.98 8.00
N SER A 172 -9.07 -6.70 7.88
CA SER A 172 -8.00 -6.76 8.88
C SER A 172 -6.91 -5.71 8.69
N ASN A 173 -6.95 -4.99 7.59
CA ASN A 173 -5.95 -3.98 7.16
C ASN A 173 -6.14 -2.56 7.72
#